data_d0b00865a7fe9499542c2ede8d2485fa
#
_entry.id   d0b00865a7fe9499542c2ede8d2485fa
#
_cell.length_a   1.000
_cell.length_b   1.000
_cell.length_c   1.000
_cell.angle_alpha   90.00
_cell.angle_beta   90.00
_cell.angle_gamma   90.00
#
_symmetry.space_group_name_H-M   'P 1'
#
loop_
_entity.id
_entity.type
_entity.pdbx_description
1 polymer ?
#
loop_
_entity_poly.entity_id
_entity_poly.type
_entity_poly.pdbx_seq_one_letter_code
_entity_poly.pdbx_strand_id
1 'polypeptide(L)'
;RDRSPSRGLGDVYKRQETYGTVDELNSLIGVVRHSGVNPRTVVVLDGVQARLVGAMGELATLEEDLPKYDAKGYARITAEDVAWLEEQAHILEKECDIRFKGWARPGKEGSLGSAYLDLARSVCRRAERRVVALRLDNALSNINTALFLNRLSDLCWVLARFEALDAKEKTGDEG
;
A
#
# COMPACT_ATOMS: atom_id res chain seq x y z
N ARG A 1 16.38 -32.69 -0.49
CA ARG A 1 15.06 -32.32 -1.07
C ARG A 1 15.28 -31.84 -2.48
N ASP A 2 14.87 -32.68 -3.42
CA ASP A 2 15.05 -32.46 -4.86
C ASP A 2 14.20 -31.23 -5.28
N ARG A 3 14.85 -30.09 -5.53
CA ARG A 3 14.20 -28.95 -6.16
C ARG A 3 14.18 -29.18 -7.65
N SER A 4 13.06 -29.61 -8.21
CA SER A 4 12.91 -29.68 -9.66
C SER A 4 13.15 -28.27 -10.26
N PRO A 5 13.90 -28.13 -11.35
CA PRO A 5 14.20 -26.84 -11.98
C PRO A 5 12.97 -26.02 -12.33
N SER A 6 11.84 -26.66 -12.62
CA SER A 6 10.56 -26.02 -12.92
C SER A 6 9.91 -25.33 -11.68
N ARG A 7 10.17 -25.83 -10.48
CA ARG A 7 9.69 -25.21 -9.24
C ARG A 7 10.43 -23.90 -8.93
N GLY A 8 11.75 -23.87 -9.14
CA GLY A 8 12.55 -22.67 -8.93
C GLY A 8 12.19 -21.53 -9.87
N LEU A 9 11.90 -21.83 -11.16
CA LEU A 9 11.44 -20.83 -12.13
C LEU A 9 10.06 -20.25 -11.73
N GLY A 10 9.13 -21.08 -11.25
CA GLY A 10 7.81 -20.65 -10.81
C GLY A 10 7.88 -19.69 -9.61
N ASP A 11 8.78 -19.96 -8.65
CA ASP A 11 8.96 -19.11 -7.46
C ASP A 11 9.58 -17.76 -7.82
N VAL A 12 10.57 -17.73 -8.72
CA VAL A 12 11.16 -16.48 -9.24
C VAL A 12 10.11 -15.64 -9.95
N TYR A 13 9.30 -16.26 -10.82
CA TYR A 13 8.24 -15.56 -11.54
C TYR A 13 7.19 -14.97 -10.60
N LYS A 14 6.73 -15.72 -9.61
CA LYS A 14 5.78 -15.22 -8.59
C LYS A 14 6.33 -14.04 -7.81
N ARG A 15 7.63 -14.07 -7.45
CA ARG A 15 8.29 -12.93 -6.78
C ARG A 15 8.33 -11.71 -7.67
N GLN A 16 8.72 -11.86 -8.93
CA GLN A 16 8.76 -10.75 -9.90
C GLN A 16 7.37 -10.11 -10.09
N GLU A 17 6.33 -10.95 -10.23
CA GLU A 17 4.94 -10.50 -10.30
C GLU A 17 4.49 -9.75 -9.05
N THR A 18 4.89 -10.22 -7.87
CA THR A 18 4.56 -9.58 -6.60
C THR A 18 5.28 -8.25 -6.45
N TYR A 19 6.60 -8.24 -6.67
CA TYR A 19 7.42 -7.04 -6.68
C TYR A 19 6.87 -6.01 -7.68
N GLY A 20 6.61 -6.42 -8.93
CA GLY A 20 6.10 -5.52 -9.96
C GLY A 20 4.74 -4.91 -9.61
N THR A 21 3.89 -5.64 -8.87
CA THR A 21 2.61 -5.08 -8.41
C THR A 21 2.79 -4.04 -7.29
N VAL A 22 3.77 -4.23 -6.41
CA VAL A 22 4.11 -3.23 -5.39
C VAL A 22 4.74 -1.99 -6.04
N ASP A 23 5.55 -2.16 -7.07
CA ASP A 23 6.12 -1.06 -7.85
C ASP A 23 5.03 -0.27 -8.61
N GLU A 24 4.06 -0.96 -9.20
CA GLU A 24 2.86 -0.33 -9.79
C GLU A 24 2.10 0.52 -8.76
N LEU A 25 1.89 -0.03 -7.55
CA LEU A 25 1.27 0.71 -6.45
C LEU A 25 2.08 1.95 -6.07
N ASN A 26 3.39 1.80 -5.92
CA ASN A 26 4.30 2.90 -5.58
C ASN A 26 4.26 4.01 -6.64
N SER A 27 4.27 3.65 -7.92
CA SER A 27 4.15 4.58 -9.04
C SER A 27 2.80 5.30 -9.05
N LEU A 28 1.70 4.58 -8.78
CA LEU A 28 0.36 5.16 -8.70
C LEU A 28 0.24 6.13 -7.51
N ILE A 29 0.83 5.84 -6.37
CA ILE A 29 0.91 6.78 -5.24
C ILE A 29 1.64 8.06 -5.65
N GLY A 30 2.68 7.96 -6.46
CA GLY A 30 3.33 9.12 -7.07
C GLY A 30 2.38 9.97 -7.89
N VAL A 31 1.51 9.37 -8.70
CA VAL A 31 0.45 10.07 -9.45
C VAL A 31 -0.53 10.77 -8.51
N VAL A 32 -0.98 10.08 -7.43
CA VAL A 32 -1.87 10.69 -6.42
C VAL A 32 -1.24 11.95 -5.83
N ARG A 33 0.01 11.89 -5.41
CA ARG A 33 0.72 13.03 -4.80
C ARG A 33 0.77 14.27 -5.69
N HIS A 34 0.68 14.10 -7.01
CA HIS A 34 0.71 15.19 -8.00
C HIS A 34 -0.66 15.53 -8.60
N SER A 35 -1.75 14.93 -8.11
CA SER A 35 -3.11 15.16 -8.63
C SER A 35 -3.88 16.29 -7.93
N GLY A 36 -3.18 17.18 -7.23
CA GLY A 36 -3.80 18.32 -6.53
C GLY A 36 -4.47 17.97 -5.21
N VAL A 37 -4.05 16.88 -4.57
CA VAL A 37 -4.52 16.48 -3.24
C VAL A 37 -4.06 17.44 -2.13
N ASN A 38 -4.72 17.36 -0.99
CA ASN A 38 -4.37 18.12 0.21
C ASN A 38 -2.90 17.89 0.62
N PRO A 39 -2.14 18.91 1.06
CA PRO A 39 -0.76 18.76 1.50
C PRO A 39 -0.55 17.68 2.58
N ARG A 40 -1.53 17.47 3.44
CA ARG A 40 -1.51 16.40 4.45
C ARG A 40 -1.47 15.01 3.79
N THR A 41 -2.28 14.79 2.77
CA THR A 41 -2.26 13.55 1.97
C THR A 41 -0.90 13.34 1.32
N VAL A 42 -0.30 14.40 0.77
CA VAL A 42 1.05 14.33 0.17
C VAL A 42 2.08 13.83 1.20
N VAL A 43 2.08 14.39 2.40
CA VAL A 43 3.03 14.00 3.48
C VAL A 43 2.84 12.54 3.90
N VAL A 44 1.59 12.11 4.10
CA VAL A 44 1.29 10.71 4.46
C VAL A 44 1.74 9.75 3.37
N LEU A 45 1.45 10.07 2.11
CA LEU A 45 1.81 9.22 0.97
C LEU A 45 3.34 9.19 0.71
N ASP A 46 4.06 10.25 1.03
CA ASP A 46 5.53 10.25 1.00
C ASP A 46 6.09 9.23 2.00
N GLY A 47 5.57 9.24 3.23
CA GLY A 47 5.91 8.24 4.24
C GLY A 47 5.55 6.80 3.84
N VAL A 48 4.46 6.61 3.10
CA VAL A 48 4.08 5.30 2.52
C VAL A 48 5.11 4.86 1.48
N GLN A 49 5.48 5.73 0.53
CA GLN A 49 6.44 5.39 -0.53
C GLN A 49 7.82 5.02 0.04
N ALA A 50 8.28 5.72 1.08
CA ALA A 50 9.53 5.38 1.76
C ALA A 50 9.52 3.93 2.28
N ARG A 51 8.40 3.48 2.82
CA ARG A 51 8.20 2.11 3.33
C ARG A 51 8.05 1.07 2.21
N LEU A 52 7.37 1.43 1.13
CA LEU A 52 7.21 0.55 -0.04
C LEU A 52 8.55 0.21 -0.69
N VAL A 53 9.55 1.10 -0.63
CA VAL A 53 10.92 0.81 -1.08
C VAL A 53 11.51 -0.36 -0.27
N GLY A 54 11.34 -0.36 1.05
CA GLY A 54 11.76 -1.46 1.92
C GLY A 54 11.02 -2.77 1.59
N ALA A 55 9.69 -2.69 1.38
CA ALA A 55 8.89 -3.85 0.97
C ALA A 55 9.37 -4.44 -0.36
N MET A 56 9.65 -3.61 -1.36
CA MET A 56 10.16 -4.05 -2.66
C MET A 56 11.53 -4.73 -2.54
N GLY A 57 12.43 -4.15 -1.73
CA GLY A 57 13.75 -4.74 -1.47
C GLY A 57 13.65 -6.13 -0.83
N GLU A 58 12.78 -6.29 0.17
CA GLU A 58 12.52 -7.58 0.80
C GLU A 58 11.92 -8.60 -0.19
N LEU A 59 10.92 -8.19 -0.97
CA LEU A 59 10.28 -9.05 -1.97
C LEU A 59 11.23 -9.49 -3.08
N ALA A 60 12.22 -8.67 -3.43
CA ALA A 60 13.25 -9.01 -4.41
C ALA A 60 14.33 -9.94 -3.85
N THR A 61 14.43 -10.10 -2.53
CA THR A 61 15.46 -10.88 -1.85
C THR A 61 14.96 -12.29 -1.53
N LEU A 62 15.74 -13.32 -1.83
CA LEU A 62 15.43 -14.70 -1.44
C LEU A 62 15.54 -14.86 0.09
N GLU A 63 14.73 -15.74 0.69
CA GLU A 63 14.76 -16.01 2.12
C GLU A 63 16.17 -16.38 2.63
N GLU A 64 16.91 -17.15 1.87
CA GLU A 64 18.29 -17.55 2.19
C GLU A 64 19.31 -16.40 2.16
N ASP A 65 18.99 -15.30 1.46
CA ASP A 65 19.84 -14.10 1.37
C ASP A 65 19.41 -12.97 2.33
N LEU A 66 18.29 -13.10 3.03
CA LEU A 66 17.83 -12.12 4.00
C LEU A 66 18.87 -11.77 5.09
N PRO A 67 19.66 -12.72 5.64
CA PRO A 67 20.70 -12.36 6.60
C PRO A 67 21.77 -11.40 6.02
N LYS A 68 22.08 -11.52 4.73
CA LYS A 68 23.02 -10.61 4.04
C LYS A 68 22.35 -9.26 3.75
N TYR A 69 21.05 -9.26 3.46
CA TYR A 69 20.24 -8.07 3.26
C TYR A 69 20.18 -7.23 4.53
N ASP A 70 19.87 -7.88 5.66
CA ASP A 70 19.81 -7.25 6.98
C ASP A 70 21.19 -6.72 7.45
N ALA A 71 22.25 -7.47 7.19
CA ALA A 71 23.64 -7.05 7.50
C ALA A 71 24.08 -5.78 6.75
N LYS A 72 23.47 -5.48 5.60
CA LYS A 72 23.69 -4.24 4.84
C LYS A 72 22.82 -3.07 5.35
N GLY A 73 21.98 -3.29 6.34
CA GLY A 73 21.09 -2.25 6.90
C GLY A 73 19.94 -1.86 5.99
N TYR A 74 19.56 -2.70 5.03
CA TYR A 74 18.40 -2.42 4.18
C TYR A 74 17.10 -2.58 4.97
N ALA A 75 16.18 -1.65 4.75
CA ALA A 75 14.89 -1.64 5.43
C ALA A 75 13.99 -2.80 4.99
N ARG A 76 13.22 -3.32 5.95
CA ARG A 76 12.11 -4.25 5.74
C ARG A 76 10.88 -3.70 6.42
N ILE A 77 9.71 -4.22 6.09
CA ILE A 77 8.47 -3.83 6.78
C ILE A 77 8.45 -4.43 8.18
N THR A 78 8.19 -3.56 9.16
CA THR A 78 8.12 -3.90 10.58
C THR A 78 6.69 -3.79 11.12
N ALA A 79 6.47 -4.24 12.36
CA ALA A 79 5.20 -4.06 13.05
C ALA A 79 4.91 -2.56 13.33
N GLU A 80 5.95 -1.76 13.56
CA GLU A 80 5.84 -0.32 13.76
C GLU A 80 5.36 0.39 12.49
N ASP A 81 5.77 -0.08 11.30
CA ASP A 81 5.29 0.44 10.03
C ASP A 81 3.80 0.16 9.83
N VAL A 82 3.33 -1.01 10.25
CA VAL A 82 1.91 -1.37 10.25
C VAL A 82 1.12 -0.47 11.19
N ALA A 83 1.60 -0.32 12.44
CA ALA A 83 0.98 0.53 13.45
C ALA A 83 0.93 2.00 13.01
N TRP A 84 1.96 2.48 12.33
CA TRP A 84 1.98 3.84 11.77
C TRP A 84 0.85 4.06 10.76
N LEU A 85 0.55 3.10 9.86
CA LEU A 85 -0.58 3.22 8.93
C LEU A 85 -1.93 3.28 9.65
N GLU A 86 -2.09 2.44 10.69
CA GLU A 86 -3.31 2.43 11.51
C GLU A 86 -3.51 3.77 12.22
N GLU A 87 -2.43 4.35 12.76
CA GLU A 87 -2.47 5.66 13.40
C GLU A 87 -2.85 6.77 12.41
N GLN A 88 -2.25 6.79 11.20
CA GLN A 88 -2.61 7.80 10.18
C GLN A 88 -4.09 7.71 9.79
N ALA A 89 -4.62 6.51 9.61
CA ALA A 89 -6.04 6.31 9.32
C ALA A 89 -6.92 6.77 10.47
N HIS A 90 -6.62 6.35 11.71
CA HIS A 90 -7.40 6.67 12.89
C HIS A 90 -7.48 8.19 13.18
N ILE A 91 -6.37 8.91 13.01
CA ILE A 91 -6.32 10.36 13.18
C ILE A 91 -7.30 11.03 12.20
N LEU A 92 -7.25 10.66 10.91
CA LEU A 92 -8.13 11.24 9.88
C LEU A 92 -9.62 10.88 10.12
N GLU A 93 -9.90 9.62 10.47
CA GLU A 93 -11.26 9.17 10.78
C GLU A 93 -11.87 9.96 11.93
N LYS A 94 -11.09 10.19 12.99
CA LYS A 94 -11.54 10.92 14.17
C LYS A 94 -11.72 12.41 13.91
N GLU A 95 -10.77 13.05 13.24
CA GLU A 95 -10.80 14.50 13.01
C GLU A 95 -11.86 14.93 12.00
N CYS A 96 -12.10 14.11 10.98
CA CYS A 96 -13.03 14.42 9.89
C CYS A 96 -14.34 13.63 9.95
N ASP A 97 -14.62 12.91 11.04
CA ASP A 97 -15.79 12.01 11.21
C ASP A 97 -16.01 11.06 10.02
N ILE A 98 -14.89 10.55 9.47
CA ILE A 98 -14.94 9.63 8.34
C ILE A 98 -15.42 8.27 8.86
N ARG A 99 -16.60 7.83 8.38
CA ARG A 99 -17.20 6.55 8.76
C ARG A 99 -17.69 5.81 7.52
N PHE A 100 -17.69 4.49 7.60
CA PHE A 100 -18.33 3.69 6.56
C PHE A 100 -19.86 3.90 6.61
N LYS A 101 -20.40 4.57 5.60
CA LYS A 101 -21.86 4.81 5.42
C LYS A 101 -22.45 4.02 4.25
N GLY A 102 -21.79 2.93 3.85
CA GLY A 102 -22.17 2.12 2.69
C GLY A 102 -21.15 2.20 1.55
N TRP A 103 -21.49 1.59 0.42
CA TRP A 103 -20.58 1.53 -0.73
C TRP A 103 -20.43 2.89 -1.40
N ALA A 104 -19.23 3.45 -1.34
CA ALA A 104 -18.85 4.62 -2.11
C ALA A 104 -18.48 4.20 -3.54
N ARG A 105 -19.09 4.83 -4.52
CA ARG A 105 -18.75 4.60 -5.93
C ARG A 105 -17.52 5.45 -6.28
N PRO A 106 -16.38 4.83 -6.70
CA PRO A 106 -15.18 5.58 -7.08
C PRO A 106 -15.50 6.67 -8.12
N GLY A 107 -14.95 7.86 -7.91
CA GLY A 107 -15.11 8.99 -8.83
C GLY A 107 -16.50 9.65 -8.87
N LYS A 108 -17.46 9.21 -8.02
CA LYS A 108 -18.78 9.85 -7.95
C LYS A 108 -18.71 11.23 -7.27
N GLU A 109 -17.91 11.33 -6.24
CA GLU A 109 -17.75 12.53 -5.42
C GLU A 109 -16.26 12.80 -5.19
N GLY A 110 -15.90 14.06 -5.04
CA GLY A 110 -14.56 14.49 -4.70
C GLY A 110 -13.70 14.88 -5.90
N SER A 111 -12.40 14.80 -5.69
CA SER A 111 -11.37 15.25 -6.63
C SER A 111 -10.80 14.09 -7.48
N LEU A 112 -10.00 14.45 -8.47
CA LEU A 112 -9.20 13.48 -9.22
C LEU A 112 -8.30 12.66 -8.28
N GLY A 113 -7.73 13.30 -7.23
CA GLY A 113 -6.94 12.63 -6.21
C GLY A 113 -7.72 11.57 -5.45
N SER A 114 -8.99 11.84 -5.06
CA SER A 114 -9.84 10.85 -4.39
C SER A 114 -10.12 9.63 -5.29
N ALA A 115 -10.33 9.84 -6.59
CA ALA A 115 -10.53 8.75 -7.55
C ALA A 115 -9.27 7.89 -7.73
N TYR A 116 -8.09 8.51 -7.81
CA TYR A 116 -6.82 7.79 -7.86
C TYR A 116 -6.51 7.03 -6.55
N LEU A 117 -6.91 7.54 -5.40
CA LEU A 117 -6.78 6.82 -4.13
C LEU A 117 -7.66 5.55 -4.09
N ASP A 118 -8.88 5.61 -4.62
CA ASP A 118 -9.72 4.41 -4.78
C ASP A 118 -9.08 3.39 -5.75
N LEU A 119 -8.40 3.84 -6.80
CA LEU A 119 -7.63 2.98 -7.69
C LEU A 119 -6.41 2.39 -6.95
N ALA A 120 -5.64 3.21 -6.22
CA ALA A 120 -4.50 2.76 -5.44
C ALA A 120 -4.90 1.69 -4.41
N ARG A 121 -6.05 1.86 -3.74
CA ARG A 121 -6.64 0.85 -2.88
C ARG A 121 -6.82 -0.50 -3.59
N SER A 122 -7.33 -0.48 -4.81
CA SER A 122 -7.58 -1.71 -5.58
C SER A 122 -6.29 -2.41 -6.01
N VAL A 123 -5.27 -1.64 -6.41
CA VAL A 123 -3.92 -2.14 -6.72
C VAL A 123 -3.26 -2.70 -5.47
N CYS A 124 -3.36 -1.98 -4.32
CA CYS A 124 -2.85 -2.42 -3.03
C CYS A 124 -3.41 -3.79 -2.63
N ARG A 125 -4.72 -3.99 -2.73
CA ARG A 125 -5.36 -5.28 -2.48
C ARG A 125 -4.91 -6.39 -3.44
N ARG A 126 -4.56 -6.05 -4.67
CA ARG A 126 -3.94 -7.02 -5.60
C ARG A 126 -2.54 -7.39 -5.14
N ALA A 127 -1.73 -6.42 -4.72
CA ALA A 127 -0.39 -6.66 -4.16
C ALA A 127 -0.46 -7.52 -2.89
N GLU A 128 -1.38 -7.21 -1.97
CA GLU A 128 -1.63 -8.01 -0.76
C GLU A 128 -1.88 -9.49 -1.09
N ARG A 129 -2.80 -9.79 -2.02
CA ARG A 129 -3.09 -11.18 -2.40
C ARG A 129 -1.88 -11.90 -2.96
N ARG A 130 -1.00 -11.22 -3.71
CA ARG A 130 0.23 -11.80 -4.24
C ARG A 130 1.25 -12.06 -3.13
N VAL A 131 1.40 -11.14 -2.18
CA VAL A 131 2.25 -11.34 -1.00
C VAL A 131 1.75 -12.51 -0.16
N VAL A 132 0.44 -12.62 0.07
CA VAL A 132 -0.15 -13.76 0.77
C VAL A 132 0.13 -15.08 0.05
N ALA A 133 0.05 -15.11 -1.29
CA ALA A 133 0.37 -16.30 -2.07
C ALA A 133 1.84 -16.71 -1.90
N LEU A 134 2.80 -15.77 -1.90
CA LEU A 134 4.21 -16.07 -1.62
C LEU A 134 4.41 -16.64 -0.21
N ARG A 135 3.66 -16.15 0.78
CA ARG A 135 3.72 -16.66 2.15
C ARG A 135 3.20 -18.10 2.25
N LEU A 136 2.09 -18.42 1.59
CA LEU A 136 1.52 -19.76 1.54
C LEU A 136 2.49 -20.77 0.87
N ASP A 137 3.29 -20.31 -0.07
CA ASP A 137 4.34 -21.09 -0.70
C ASP A 137 5.65 -21.16 0.14
N ASN A 138 5.66 -20.58 1.35
CA ASN A 138 6.84 -20.43 2.22
C ASN A 138 8.01 -19.68 1.54
N ALA A 139 7.70 -18.81 0.59
CA ALA A 139 8.66 -17.99 -0.13
C ALA A 139 8.86 -16.60 0.50
N LEU A 140 8.08 -16.23 1.49
CA LEU A 140 8.19 -15.00 2.29
C LEU A 140 7.81 -15.28 3.74
N SER A 141 8.73 -15.10 4.67
CA SER A 141 8.50 -15.33 6.10
C SER A 141 7.84 -14.15 6.81
N ASN A 142 8.17 -12.92 6.41
CA ASN A 142 7.68 -11.71 7.07
C ASN A 142 6.17 -11.50 6.87
N ILE A 143 5.41 -11.62 7.97
CA ILE A 143 3.96 -11.37 7.95
C ILE A 143 3.63 -9.89 7.82
N ASN A 144 4.51 -9.01 8.33
CA ASN A 144 4.23 -7.58 8.39
C ASN A 144 4.06 -6.98 6.99
N THR A 145 4.70 -7.52 5.95
CA THR A 145 4.53 -7.05 4.57
C THR A 145 3.10 -7.25 4.08
N ALA A 146 2.46 -8.38 4.40
CA ALA A 146 1.05 -8.61 4.08
C ALA A 146 0.12 -7.71 4.90
N LEU A 147 0.39 -7.59 6.22
CA LEU A 147 -0.39 -6.73 7.12
C LEU A 147 -0.27 -5.25 6.70
N PHE A 148 0.92 -4.80 6.33
CA PHE A 148 1.16 -3.44 5.84
C PHE A 148 0.31 -3.12 4.61
N LEU A 149 0.31 -3.99 3.60
CA LEU A 149 -0.52 -3.80 2.41
C LEU A 149 -2.02 -3.84 2.72
N ASN A 150 -2.45 -4.68 3.65
CA ASN A 150 -3.83 -4.69 4.11
C ASN A 150 -4.21 -3.34 4.72
N ARG A 151 -3.44 -2.84 5.71
CA ARG A 151 -3.67 -1.54 6.35
C ARG A 151 -3.50 -0.36 5.40
N LEU A 152 -2.57 -0.44 4.46
CA LEU A 152 -2.43 0.57 3.42
C LEU A 152 -3.69 0.67 2.54
N SER A 153 -4.34 -0.45 2.25
CA SER A 153 -5.61 -0.43 1.52
C SER A 153 -6.71 0.31 2.28
N ASP A 154 -6.75 0.14 3.61
CA ASP A 154 -7.70 0.85 4.48
C ASP A 154 -7.38 2.36 4.51
N LEU A 155 -6.11 2.71 4.68
CA LEU A 155 -5.66 4.11 4.64
C LEU A 155 -5.96 4.78 3.29
N CYS A 156 -5.78 4.11 2.16
CA CYS A 156 -6.16 4.65 0.85
C CYS A 156 -7.66 4.98 0.79
N TRP A 157 -8.52 4.14 1.38
CA TRP A 157 -9.96 4.41 1.45
C TRP A 157 -10.26 5.65 2.31
N VAL A 158 -9.63 5.76 3.49
CA VAL A 158 -9.80 6.91 4.39
C VAL A 158 -9.33 8.20 3.71
N LEU A 159 -8.13 8.19 3.10
CA LEU A 159 -7.62 9.35 2.36
C LEU A 159 -8.52 9.74 1.19
N ALA A 160 -9.09 8.78 0.47
CA ALA A 160 -10.03 9.09 -0.61
C ALA A 160 -11.29 9.80 -0.10
N ARG A 161 -11.77 9.44 1.08
CA ARG A 161 -12.91 10.13 1.72
C ARG A 161 -12.52 11.51 2.24
N PHE A 162 -11.33 11.62 2.83
CA PHE A 162 -10.78 12.91 3.25
C PHE A 162 -10.66 13.89 2.07
N GLU A 163 -10.10 13.47 0.94
CA GLU A 163 -9.99 14.28 -0.27
C GLU A 163 -11.35 14.67 -0.86
N ALA A 164 -12.35 13.80 -0.72
CA ALA A 164 -13.72 14.12 -1.16
C ALA A 164 -14.37 15.20 -0.27
N LEU A 165 -14.11 15.21 1.04
CA LEU A 165 -14.56 16.25 1.96
C LEU A 165 -13.84 17.58 1.69
N ASP A 166 -12.52 17.58 1.61
CA ASP A 166 -11.70 18.75 1.32
C ASP A 166 -12.09 19.42 -0.02
N ALA A 167 -12.43 18.63 -1.04
CA ALA A 167 -12.92 19.15 -2.32
C ALA A 167 -14.28 19.86 -2.19
N LYS A 168 -15.21 19.34 -1.39
CA LYS A 168 -16.51 19.97 -1.14
C LYS A 168 -16.36 21.30 -0.42
N GLU A 169 -15.53 21.36 0.62
CA GLU A 169 -15.25 22.60 1.35
C GLU A 169 -14.67 23.69 0.43
N LYS A 170 -13.77 23.33 -0.49
CA LYS A 170 -13.18 24.27 -1.46
C LYS A 170 -14.17 24.78 -2.51
N THR A 171 -15.18 24.00 -2.86
CA THR A 171 -16.20 24.37 -3.86
C THR A 171 -17.40 25.11 -3.25
N GLY A 172 -17.52 25.16 -1.92
CA GLY A 172 -18.67 25.74 -1.23
C GLY A 172 -19.98 24.97 -1.46
N ASP A 173 -19.90 23.71 -1.86
CA ASP A 173 -21.04 22.86 -2.17
C ASP A 173 -21.56 22.22 -0.86
N GLU A 174 -22.37 22.98 -0.12
CA GLU A 174 -23.19 22.46 0.98
C GLU A 174 -24.38 21.70 0.34
N GLY A 175 -24.22 20.37 0.20
CA GLY A 175 -25.25 19.48 -0.34
C GLY A 175 -26.37 19.17 0.66
#